data_43fffecc2d004bf74df8831427865e5f
#
_entry.id   43fffecc2d004bf74df8831427865e5f
#
_cell.length_a   1.000
_cell.length_b   1.000
_cell.length_c   1.000
_cell.angle_alpha   90.00
_cell.angle_beta   90.00
_cell.angle_gamma   90.00
#
_symmetry.space_group_name_H-M   'P 1'
#
loop_
_entity.id
_entity.type
_entity.pdbx_description
1 polymer ?
#
loop_
_entity_poly.entity_id
_entity_poly.type
_entity_poly.pdbx_seq_one_letter_code
_entity_poly.pdbx_strand_id
1 'polypeptide(L)'
;GLEYGISLEAALGALGITLKEVPDWNCCGASAGHMTNTTLTRALNVRNLALAEAAGMSEFLAPCPLCAKELALAHHEVKEHPDLLAQAQDAAEMAYRCTSRPITLVELLHRNRDLVRERAAGKLPDLKVACYYGCLHTRPREVMTFDDTEQPTTMDEVCQILGLQTVEWTHKTECCGAGFTMSKPGMVARLTGRILEAASRAGAEAFVVACPMCHANLDMRQGEAAADAGLGEEFQMPVLYLAQALGLALGLEPPALSLGTHFVDTTDLVARLQGQQPVAAAASEIEQEK
;
A
#
# COMPACT_ATOMS: atom_id res chain seq x y z
N GLY A 1 1.06 -6.35 8.73
CA GLY A 1 2.26 -5.97 8.01
C GLY A 1 3.12 -7.12 7.50
N LEU A 2 3.12 -8.30 8.15
CA LEU A 2 3.92 -9.44 7.70
C LEU A 2 3.44 -9.94 6.32
N GLU A 3 2.15 -10.09 6.14
CA GLU A 3 1.49 -10.49 4.89
C GLU A 3 1.86 -9.58 3.71
N TYR A 4 2.01 -8.27 3.98
CA TYR A 4 2.45 -7.31 2.97
C TYR A 4 3.90 -7.55 2.54
N GLY A 5 4.82 -7.80 3.49
CA GLY A 5 6.21 -8.13 3.21
C GLY A 5 6.33 -9.40 2.37
N ILE A 6 5.64 -10.46 2.78
CA ILE A 6 5.65 -11.76 2.07
C ILE A 6 5.17 -11.59 0.62
N SER A 7 4.02 -10.95 0.41
CA SER A 7 3.47 -10.74 -0.93
C SER A 7 4.34 -9.83 -1.79
N LEU A 8 4.98 -8.82 -1.19
CA LEU A 8 5.91 -7.92 -1.86
C LEU A 8 7.15 -8.65 -2.39
N GLU A 9 7.82 -9.43 -1.53
CA GLU A 9 9.01 -10.20 -1.90
C GLU A 9 8.68 -11.24 -2.98
N ALA A 10 7.58 -11.96 -2.82
CA ALA A 10 7.16 -12.97 -3.79
C ALA A 10 6.85 -12.34 -5.16
N ALA A 11 6.07 -11.26 -5.20
CA ALA A 11 5.66 -10.61 -6.43
C ALA A 11 6.84 -9.94 -7.16
N LEU A 12 7.70 -9.21 -6.45
CA LEU A 12 8.88 -8.58 -7.04
C LEU A 12 9.89 -9.61 -7.51
N GLY A 13 10.11 -10.70 -6.73
CA GLY A 13 10.95 -11.81 -7.14
C GLY A 13 10.45 -12.47 -8.44
N ALA A 14 9.15 -12.73 -8.55
CA ALA A 14 8.54 -13.27 -9.78
C ALA A 14 8.63 -12.28 -10.96
N LEU A 15 8.59 -10.97 -10.69
CA LEU A 15 8.83 -9.94 -11.71
C LEU A 15 10.30 -9.88 -12.16
N GLY A 16 11.22 -10.51 -11.43
CA GLY A 16 12.66 -10.49 -11.70
C GLY A 16 13.42 -9.39 -10.96
N ILE A 17 12.78 -8.75 -9.96
CA ILE A 17 13.40 -7.73 -9.11
C ILE A 17 13.80 -8.37 -7.78
N THR A 18 15.11 -8.48 -7.53
CA THR A 18 15.63 -8.99 -6.26
C THR A 18 15.74 -7.87 -5.24
N LEU A 19 15.09 -8.06 -4.09
CA LEU A 19 15.20 -7.15 -2.96
C LEU A 19 16.43 -7.49 -2.13
N LYS A 20 17.13 -6.45 -1.67
CA LYS A 20 18.19 -6.52 -0.68
C LYS A 20 17.79 -5.64 0.49
N GLU A 21 17.66 -6.22 1.66
CA GLU A 21 17.27 -5.49 2.85
C GLU A 21 18.35 -4.49 3.28
N VAL A 22 17.92 -3.30 3.70
CA VAL A 22 18.81 -2.32 4.34
C VAL A 22 19.22 -2.90 5.70
N PRO A 23 20.52 -3.10 5.98
CA PRO A 23 20.94 -3.73 7.24
C PRO A 23 20.60 -2.86 8.44
N ASP A 24 20.20 -3.49 9.55
CA ASP A 24 20.00 -2.85 10.86
C ASP A 24 19.03 -1.65 10.83
N TRP A 25 18.04 -1.65 9.94
CA TRP A 25 17.04 -0.59 9.89
C TRP A 25 16.13 -0.57 11.12
N ASN A 26 15.58 0.58 11.44
CA ASN A 26 14.65 0.77 12.54
C ASN A 26 13.28 1.32 12.05
N CYS A 27 12.27 1.25 12.95
CA CYS A 27 10.96 1.84 12.67
C CYS A 27 11.09 3.34 12.33
N CYS A 28 10.35 3.79 11.30
CA CYS A 28 10.31 5.21 10.90
C CYS A 28 9.62 6.13 11.93
N GLY A 29 8.98 5.59 12.95
CA GLY A 29 8.30 6.38 13.99
C GLY A 29 6.96 7.02 13.55
N ALA A 30 6.48 6.77 12.36
CA ALA A 30 5.36 7.48 11.75
C ALA A 30 4.03 7.38 12.51
N SER A 31 3.80 6.35 13.31
CA SER A 31 2.54 6.17 14.04
C SER A 31 2.46 6.93 15.37
N ALA A 32 3.57 7.09 16.07
CA ALA A 32 3.60 7.69 17.39
C ALA A 32 4.74 8.70 17.58
N GLY A 33 5.90 8.46 16.96
CA GLY A 33 7.11 9.27 17.17
C GLY A 33 6.90 10.73 16.76
N HIS A 34 6.41 10.98 15.54
CA HIS A 34 6.22 12.32 14.99
C HIS A 34 5.24 13.20 15.81
N MET A 35 4.29 12.58 16.51
CA MET A 35 3.35 13.32 17.38
C MET A 35 3.93 13.68 18.75
N THR A 36 4.99 12.98 19.19
CA THR A 36 5.54 13.11 20.52
C THR A 36 6.89 13.80 20.54
N ASN A 37 7.75 13.52 19.56
CA ASN A 37 9.10 14.07 19.48
C ASN A 37 9.61 14.09 18.03
N THR A 38 9.54 15.25 17.40
CA THR A 38 9.96 15.45 15.99
C THR A 38 11.48 15.26 15.81
N THR A 39 12.30 15.65 16.80
CA THR A 39 13.75 15.46 16.74
C THR A 39 14.11 13.98 16.74
N LEU A 40 13.49 13.18 17.62
CA LEU A 40 13.68 11.74 17.65
C LEU A 40 13.23 11.10 16.34
N THR A 41 12.05 11.46 15.85
CA THR A 41 11.55 10.92 14.57
C THR A 41 12.48 11.24 13.41
N ARG A 42 12.99 12.46 13.34
CA ARG A 42 13.99 12.86 12.33
C ARG A 42 15.26 12.01 12.45
N ALA A 43 15.79 11.85 13.66
CA ALA A 43 16.99 11.03 13.89
C ALA A 43 16.79 9.57 13.46
N LEU A 44 15.64 8.94 13.79
CA LEU A 44 15.30 7.58 13.37
C LEU A 44 15.29 7.44 11.85
N ASN A 45 14.71 8.41 11.14
CA ASN A 45 14.64 8.39 9.68
C ASN A 45 15.99 8.71 9.04
N VAL A 46 16.75 9.66 9.56
CA VAL A 46 18.13 9.95 9.11
C VAL A 46 19.04 8.75 9.32
N ARG A 47 18.89 7.99 10.41
CA ARG A 47 19.63 6.74 10.61
C ARG A 47 19.34 5.72 9.51
N ASN A 48 18.06 5.49 9.15
CA ASN A 48 17.70 4.58 8.06
C ASN A 48 18.26 5.05 6.71
N LEU A 49 18.19 6.34 6.42
CA LEU A 49 18.77 6.93 5.21
C LEU A 49 20.30 6.77 5.17
N ALA A 50 20.98 6.98 6.30
CA ALA A 50 22.42 6.79 6.43
C ALA A 50 22.85 5.33 6.26
N LEU A 51 22.05 4.38 6.78
CA LEU A 51 22.28 2.94 6.61
C LEU A 51 22.15 2.53 5.14
N ALA A 52 21.13 3.02 4.44
CA ALA A 52 20.96 2.78 3.01
C ALA A 52 22.12 3.39 2.21
N GLU A 53 22.53 4.62 2.54
CA GLU A 53 23.68 5.29 1.93
C GLU A 53 24.99 4.52 2.16
N ALA A 54 25.23 4.05 3.40
CA ALA A 54 26.41 3.26 3.76
C ALA A 54 26.43 1.90 3.02
N ALA A 55 25.24 1.32 2.73
CA ALA A 55 25.10 0.12 1.92
C ALA A 55 25.24 0.38 0.40
N GLY A 56 25.51 1.62 0.00
CA GLY A 56 25.68 2.01 -1.41
C GLY A 56 24.39 2.17 -2.20
N MET A 57 23.24 2.29 -1.51
CA MET A 57 21.94 2.46 -2.14
C MET A 57 21.63 3.94 -2.32
N SER A 58 21.60 4.45 -3.54
CA SER A 58 21.14 5.82 -3.84
C SER A 58 19.61 5.95 -3.79
N GLU A 59 18.90 4.86 -4.04
CA GLU A 59 17.46 4.71 -3.83
C GLU A 59 17.20 3.40 -3.10
N PHE A 60 16.16 3.37 -2.26
CA PHE A 60 15.71 2.15 -1.61
C PHE A 60 14.18 2.13 -1.48
N LEU A 61 13.60 0.94 -1.54
CA LEU A 61 12.16 0.75 -1.46
C LEU A 61 11.67 0.93 -0.01
N ALA A 62 10.82 1.92 0.21
CA ALA A 62 9.99 2.06 1.39
C ALA A 62 8.53 1.76 1.00
N PRO A 63 8.09 0.49 1.08
CA PRO A 63 6.83 0.08 0.46
C PRO A 63 5.59 0.71 1.09
N CYS A 64 5.62 1.05 2.37
CA CYS A 64 4.54 1.75 3.05
C CYS A 64 4.63 3.27 2.81
N PRO A 65 3.60 3.92 2.20
CA PRO A 65 3.61 5.36 1.97
C PRO A 65 3.80 6.21 3.23
N LEU A 66 3.31 5.73 4.38
CA LEU A 66 3.52 6.38 5.66
C LEU A 66 5.02 6.43 6.03
N CYS A 67 5.74 5.32 5.84
CA CYS A 67 7.19 5.27 6.06
C CYS A 67 7.96 6.07 4.99
N ALA A 68 7.58 5.91 3.72
CA ALA A 68 8.20 6.64 2.61
C ALA A 68 8.11 8.15 2.82
N LYS A 69 6.95 8.66 3.25
CA LYS A 69 6.73 10.07 3.56
C LYS A 69 7.64 10.56 4.70
N GLU A 70 7.75 9.82 5.81
CA GLU A 70 8.61 10.24 6.93
C GLU A 70 10.09 10.27 6.53
N LEU A 71 10.54 9.27 5.78
CA LEU A 71 11.90 9.21 5.25
C LEU A 71 12.18 10.37 4.25
N ALA A 72 11.24 10.62 3.33
CA ALA A 72 11.37 11.69 2.36
C ALA A 72 11.36 13.08 3.01
N LEU A 73 10.51 13.26 4.03
CA LEU A 73 10.45 14.51 4.79
C LEU A 73 11.75 14.75 5.56
N ALA A 74 12.25 13.73 6.27
CA ALA A 74 13.52 13.84 6.99
C ALA A 74 14.68 14.14 6.02
N HIS A 75 14.76 13.46 4.86
CA HIS A 75 15.75 13.76 3.82
C HIS A 75 15.68 15.22 3.35
N HIS A 76 14.48 15.70 3.04
CA HIS A 76 14.27 17.08 2.58
C HIS A 76 14.67 18.10 3.65
N GLU A 77 14.19 17.95 4.88
CA GLU A 77 14.49 18.88 5.97
C GLU A 77 15.99 18.98 6.26
N VAL A 78 16.70 17.85 6.37
CA VAL A 78 18.14 17.88 6.69
C VAL A 78 19.00 18.32 5.51
N LYS A 79 18.52 18.20 4.30
CA LYS A 79 19.21 18.71 3.09
C LYS A 79 19.13 20.23 3.02
N GLU A 80 18.02 20.82 3.40
CA GLU A 80 17.80 22.27 3.38
C GLU A 80 18.32 22.98 4.65
N HIS A 81 18.48 22.25 5.78
CA HIS A 81 18.82 22.78 7.09
C HIS A 81 20.05 22.06 7.70
N PRO A 82 21.27 22.56 7.53
CA PRO A 82 22.48 21.92 8.05
C PRO A 82 22.52 21.75 9.57
N ASP A 83 21.85 22.62 10.32
CA ASP A 83 21.70 22.51 11.79
C ASP A 83 20.83 21.30 12.18
N LEU A 84 19.75 21.02 11.44
CA LEU A 84 18.93 19.83 11.66
C LEU A 84 19.68 18.55 11.26
N LEU A 85 20.51 18.63 10.21
CA LEU A 85 21.38 17.51 9.83
C LEU A 85 22.36 17.19 10.97
N ALA A 86 23.06 18.20 11.51
CA ALA A 86 24.00 17.99 12.60
C ALA A 86 23.34 17.37 13.84
N GLN A 87 22.16 17.87 14.24
CA GLN A 87 21.39 17.31 15.36
C GLN A 87 20.95 15.86 15.11
N ALA A 88 20.49 15.56 13.89
CA ALA A 88 20.03 14.22 13.55
C ALA A 88 21.19 13.23 13.49
N GLN A 89 22.35 13.62 12.98
CA GLN A 89 23.56 12.79 12.93
C GLN A 89 24.12 12.51 14.34
N ASP A 90 24.12 13.51 15.21
CA ASP A 90 24.52 13.36 16.62
C ASP A 90 23.61 12.36 17.34
N ALA A 91 22.28 12.53 17.21
CA ALA A 91 21.30 11.63 17.82
C ALA A 91 21.27 10.22 17.22
N ALA A 92 21.57 10.06 15.94
CA ALA A 92 21.64 8.79 15.24
C ALA A 92 23.02 8.09 15.37
N GLU A 93 24.03 8.80 15.88
CA GLU A 93 25.44 8.38 15.90
C GLU A 93 25.96 7.93 14.52
N MET A 94 25.45 8.54 13.46
CA MET A 94 25.77 8.19 12.07
C MET A 94 25.92 9.43 11.18
N ALA A 95 26.89 9.39 10.29
CA ALA A 95 27.05 10.40 9.23
C ALA A 95 26.08 10.11 8.07
N TYR A 96 25.44 11.15 7.56
CA TYR A 96 24.57 11.11 6.40
C TYR A 96 24.91 12.24 5.43
N ARG A 97 25.10 11.94 4.14
CA ARG A 97 25.51 12.89 3.10
C ARG A 97 24.37 13.30 2.18
N CYS A 98 23.14 12.88 2.48
CA CYS A 98 21.94 13.15 1.69
C CYS A 98 22.01 12.60 0.24
N THR A 99 22.63 11.44 0.04
CA THR A 99 22.77 10.79 -1.28
C THR A 99 21.83 9.59 -1.47
N SER A 100 21.06 9.21 -0.46
CA SER A 100 20.08 8.11 -0.51
C SER A 100 18.68 8.66 -0.31
N ARG A 101 17.69 8.14 -1.07
CA ARG A 101 16.28 8.54 -0.93
C ARG A 101 15.33 7.35 -1.00
N PRO A 102 14.16 7.42 -0.32
CA PRO A 102 13.14 6.40 -0.43
C PRO A 102 12.37 6.52 -1.74
N ILE A 103 11.89 5.38 -2.25
CA ILE A 103 10.85 5.29 -3.29
C ILE A 103 9.72 4.38 -2.81
N THR A 104 8.50 4.60 -3.32
CA THR A 104 7.34 3.74 -3.01
C THR A 104 7.24 2.55 -3.97
N LEU A 105 6.42 1.53 -3.60
CA LEU A 105 6.15 0.41 -4.50
C LEU A 105 5.47 0.88 -5.80
N VAL A 106 4.53 1.82 -5.70
CA VAL A 106 3.84 2.35 -6.89
C VAL A 106 4.82 3.06 -7.81
N GLU A 107 5.71 3.88 -7.25
CA GLU A 107 6.79 4.54 -8.00
C GLU A 107 7.72 3.53 -8.68
N LEU A 108 8.13 2.48 -7.95
CA LEU A 108 8.98 1.42 -8.49
C LEU A 108 8.30 0.72 -9.68
N LEU A 109 7.06 0.27 -9.52
CA LEU A 109 6.34 -0.45 -10.57
C LEU A 109 6.01 0.43 -11.77
N HIS A 110 5.61 1.68 -11.53
CA HIS A 110 5.31 2.61 -12.61
C HIS A 110 6.57 2.99 -13.43
N ARG A 111 7.71 3.16 -12.78
CA ARG A 111 9.00 3.36 -13.48
C ARG A 111 9.41 2.15 -14.30
N ASN A 112 9.07 0.95 -13.83
CA ASN A 112 9.33 -0.33 -14.49
C ASN A 112 8.11 -0.87 -15.24
N ARG A 113 7.15 -0.01 -15.64
CA ARG A 113 5.89 -0.43 -16.26
C ARG A 113 6.06 -1.23 -17.54
N ASP A 114 7.16 -1.05 -18.26
CA ASP A 114 7.44 -1.84 -19.46
C ASP A 114 7.80 -3.29 -19.11
N LEU A 115 8.56 -3.51 -18.03
CA LEU A 115 8.81 -4.84 -17.47
C LEU A 115 7.51 -5.47 -16.93
N VAL A 116 6.68 -4.69 -16.23
CA VAL A 116 5.36 -5.15 -15.76
C VAL A 116 4.50 -5.55 -16.96
N ARG A 117 4.47 -4.76 -18.02
CA ARG A 117 3.73 -5.05 -19.25
C ARG A 117 4.23 -6.31 -19.93
N GLU A 118 5.53 -6.50 -20.04
CA GLU A 118 6.13 -7.69 -20.64
C GLU A 118 5.75 -8.97 -19.89
N ARG A 119 5.75 -8.94 -18.55
CA ARG A 119 5.59 -10.12 -17.70
C ARG A 119 4.16 -10.43 -17.29
N ALA A 120 3.35 -9.40 -17.09
CA ALA A 120 2.06 -9.50 -16.40
C ALA A 120 0.89 -8.83 -17.17
N ALA A 121 1.08 -8.29 -18.38
CA ALA A 121 0.03 -7.56 -19.08
C ALA A 121 -1.19 -8.43 -19.40
N GLY A 122 -2.40 -7.90 -19.04
CA GLY A 122 -3.67 -8.53 -19.39
C GLY A 122 -3.87 -9.93 -18.81
N LYS A 123 -3.15 -10.28 -17.75
CA LYS A 123 -3.23 -11.61 -17.14
C LYS A 123 -4.42 -11.75 -16.19
N LEU A 124 -4.86 -10.66 -15.58
CA LEU A 124 -6.04 -10.69 -14.74
C LEU A 124 -7.31 -10.46 -15.58
N PRO A 125 -8.42 -11.13 -15.24
CA PRO A 125 -9.69 -10.89 -15.89
C PRO A 125 -10.26 -9.52 -15.53
N ASP A 126 -11.27 -9.12 -16.27
CA ASP A 126 -11.99 -7.88 -16.11
C ASP A 126 -12.69 -7.79 -14.74
N LEU A 127 -12.09 -7.08 -13.81
CA LEU A 127 -12.59 -6.81 -12.47
C LEU A 127 -12.50 -5.31 -12.20
N LYS A 128 -13.58 -4.71 -11.73
CA LYS A 128 -13.62 -3.28 -11.39
C LYS A 128 -13.00 -3.03 -10.03
N VAL A 129 -11.91 -2.27 -10.00
CA VAL A 129 -11.19 -1.95 -8.77
C VAL A 129 -11.12 -0.46 -8.49
N ALA A 130 -11.25 -0.10 -7.21
CA ALA A 130 -10.95 1.24 -6.72
C ALA A 130 -9.48 1.29 -6.28
N CYS A 131 -8.64 2.02 -7.01
CA CYS A 131 -7.27 2.28 -6.60
C CYS A 131 -7.27 3.31 -5.46
N TYR A 132 -6.92 2.88 -4.25
CA TYR A 132 -6.89 3.74 -3.09
C TYR A 132 -5.45 4.04 -2.65
N TYR A 133 -5.00 5.23 -2.95
CA TYR A 133 -3.64 5.72 -2.64
C TYR A 133 -3.48 6.08 -1.16
N GLY A 134 -4.57 6.55 -0.55
CA GLY A 134 -4.52 7.12 0.79
C GLY A 134 -3.82 8.48 0.82
N CYS A 135 -3.87 9.14 1.97
CA CYS A 135 -3.48 10.54 2.08
C CYS A 135 -1.96 10.81 1.99
N LEU A 136 -1.11 9.82 2.33
CA LEU A 136 0.34 10.04 2.44
C LEU A 136 1.13 9.52 1.24
N HIS A 137 0.47 9.00 0.22
CA HIS A 137 1.13 8.59 -1.00
C HIS A 137 1.55 9.78 -1.86
N THR A 138 0.76 10.86 -1.80
CA THR A 138 0.91 12.07 -2.61
C THR A 138 1.11 13.35 -1.78
N ARG A 139 1.14 13.25 -0.43
CA ARG A 139 1.29 14.40 0.48
C ARG A 139 2.33 14.15 1.55
N PRO A 140 3.07 15.17 2.00
CA PRO A 140 3.02 16.54 1.50
C PRO A 140 3.67 16.68 0.11
N ARG A 141 3.16 17.63 -0.69
CA ARG A 141 3.55 17.83 -2.09
C ARG A 141 5.05 18.13 -2.29
N GLU A 142 5.67 18.72 -1.28
CA GLU A 142 7.08 19.11 -1.30
C GLU A 142 8.03 17.91 -1.39
N VAL A 143 7.62 16.75 -0.88
CA VAL A 143 8.46 15.54 -0.80
C VAL A 143 7.88 14.33 -1.53
N MET A 144 6.56 14.25 -1.67
CA MET A 144 5.87 13.17 -2.40
C MET A 144 5.48 13.66 -3.80
N THR A 145 6.48 13.83 -4.67
CA THR A 145 6.37 14.56 -5.95
C THR A 145 6.12 13.65 -7.16
N PHE A 146 6.01 12.36 -6.96
CA PHE A 146 6.01 11.38 -8.03
C PHE A 146 4.67 11.26 -8.80
N ASP A 147 3.54 11.69 -8.20
CA ASP A 147 2.21 11.65 -8.80
C ASP A 147 1.42 12.93 -8.47
N ASP A 148 0.27 13.13 -9.10
CA ASP A 148 -0.61 14.25 -8.78
C ASP A 148 -1.16 14.13 -7.34
N THR A 149 -1.20 15.24 -6.63
CA THR A 149 -1.57 15.25 -5.21
C THR A 149 -3.04 14.91 -4.96
N GLU A 150 -3.93 15.32 -5.87
CA GLU A 150 -5.37 15.19 -5.71
C GLU A 150 -5.98 14.13 -6.64
N GLN A 151 -5.40 13.95 -7.83
CA GLN A 151 -5.88 13.03 -8.85
C GLN A 151 -4.76 12.11 -9.33
N PRO A 152 -4.17 11.27 -8.45
CA PRO A 152 -3.12 10.35 -8.84
C PRO A 152 -3.64 9.29 -9.81
N THR A 153 -2.76 8.87 -10.74
CA THR A 153 -3.10 7.87 -11.78
C THR A 153 -2.09 6.73 -11.89
N THR A 154 -0.92 6.85 -11.29
CA THR A 154 0.18 5.89 -11.51
C THR A 154 -0.12 4.46 -11.03
N MET A 155 -0.87 4.29 -9.92
CA MET A 155 -1.32 2.97 -9.47
C MET A 155 -2.44 2.44 -10.38
N ASP A 156 -3.34 3.32 -10.84
CA ASP A 156 -4.39 2.98 -11.80
C ASP A 156 -3.75 2.43 -13.09
N GLU A 157 -2.72 3.11 -13.63
CA GLU A 157 -2.00 2.67 -14.82
C GLU A 157 -1.36 1.28 -14.65
N VAL A 158 -0.75 1.01 -13.49
CA VAL A 158 -0.21 -0.31 -13.17
C VAL A 158 -1.33 -1.36 -13.15
N CYS A 159 -2.44 -1.09 -12.44
CA CYS A 159 -3.59 -2.00 -12.37
C CYS A 159 -4.18 -2.30 -13.77
N GLN A 160 -4.30 -1.27 -14.62
CA GLN A 160 -4.76 -1.43 -16.01
C GLN A 160 -3.82 -2.31 -16.84
N ILE A 161 -2.51 -2.18 -16.67
CA ILE A 161 -1.53 -3.07 -17.32
C ILE A 161 -1.77 -4.52 -16.92
N LEU A 162 -2.10 -4.80 -15.65
CA LEU A 162 -2.39 -6.14 -15.17
C LEU A 162 -3.69 -6.74 -15.75
N GLY A 163 -4.59 -5.91 -16.29
CA GLY A 163 -5.88 -6.31 -16.87
C GLY A 163 -7.10 -5.88 -16.06
N LEU A 164 -6.88 -5.21 -14.90
CA LEU A 164 -7.97 -4.72 -14.05
C LEU A 164 -8.62 -3.47 -14.65
N GLN A 165 -9.93 -3.29 -14.43
CA GLN A 165 -10.65 -2.05 -14.74
C GLN A 165 -10.62 -1.11 -13.52
N THR A 166 -9.92 0.00 -13.63
CA THR A 166 -9.92 1.01 -12.56
C THR A 166 -11.14 1.91 -12.68
N VAL A 167 -11.86 2.10 -11.58
CA VAL A 167 -13.01 3.02 -11.55
C VAL A 167 -12.55 4.45 -11.25
N GLU A 168 -13.20 5.42 -11.89
CA GLU A 168 -13.04 6.82 -11.52
C GLU A 168 -13.88 7.14 -10.29
N TRP A 169 -13.24 7.67 -9.24
CA TRP A 169 -13.91 7.96 -7.97
C TRP A 169 -13.20 9.06 -7.16
N THR A 170 -13.91 9.64 -6.19
CA THR A 170 -13.51 10.90 -5.56
C THR A 170 -12.62 10.76 -4.32
N HIS A 171 -12.52 9.57 -3.71
CA HIS A 171 -11.86 9.37 -2.42
C HIS A 171 -10.49 8.66 -2.53
N LYS A 172 -9.83 8.74 -3.68
CA LYS A 172 -8.51 8.12 -3.93
C LYS A 172 -7.47 8.51 -2.88
N THR A 173 -7.50 9.75 -2.40
CA THR A 173 -6.48 10.34 -1.50
C THR A 173 -7.03 10.75 -0.14
N GLU A 174 -8.27 10.39 0.19
CA GLU A 174 -8.84 10.67 1.51
C GLU A 174 -8.16 9.87 2.62
N CYS A 175 -8.28 10.33 3.86
CA CYS A 175 -7.63 9.67 4.99
C CYS A 175 -8.51 8.58 5.59
N CYS A 176 -7.99 7.34 5.70
CA CYS A 176 -8.65 6.23 6.41
C CYS A 176 -8.58 6.34 7.94
N GLY A 177 -7.90 7.34 8.48
CA GLY A 177 -7.69 7.46 9.93
C GLY A 177 -6.55 6.62 10.50
N ALA A 178 -5.63 6.10 9.68
CA ALA A 178 -4.59 5.12 9.97
C ALA A 178 -4.04 5.12 11.41
N GLY A 179 -3.44 6.22 11.87
CA GLY A 179 -2.81 6.31 13.20
C GLY A 179 -3.79 6.27 14.38
N PHE A 180 -5.09 6.34 14.14
CA PHE A 180 -6.11 6.38 15.19
C PHE A 180 -6.88 5.08 15.37
N THR A 181 -6.50 4.02 14.66
CA THR A 181 -7.18 2.71 14.66
C THR A 181 -7.44 2.17 16.08
N MET A 182 -6.48 2.34 16.99
CA MET A 182 -6.59 1.87 18.37
C MET A 182 -7.16 2.92 19.32
N SER A 183 -6.87 4.20 19.11
CA SER A 183 -7.21 5.27 20.05
C SER A 183 -8.56 5.94 19.81
N LYS A 184 -9.05 5.93 18.56
CA LYS A 184 -10.32 6.56 18.16
C LYS A 184 -11.08 5.71 17.12
N PRO A 185 -11.48 4.48 17.46
CA PRO A 185 -12.07 3.52 16.49
C PRO A 185 -13.32 4.06 15.80
N GLY A 186 -14.23 4.74 16.49
CA GLY A 186 -15.42 5.34 15.89
C GLY A 186 -15.14 6.43 14.85
N MET A 187 -14.02 7.18 15.01
CA MET A 187 -13.60 8.13 13.97
C MET A 187 -13.06 7.38 12.75
N VAL A 188 -12.28 6.32 12.97
CA VAL A 188 -11.74 5.47 11.90
C VAL A 188 -12.88 4.80 11.13
N ALA A 189 -13.88 4.23 11.81
CA ALA A 189 -15.07 3.64 11.19
C ALA A 189 -15.77 4.63 10.27
N ARG A 190 -16.01 5.86 10.73
CA ARG A 190 -16.62 6.92 9.92
C ARG A 190 -15.81 7.30 8.70
N LEU A 191 -14.48 7.48 8.83
CA LEU A 191 -13.61 7.84 7.71
C LEU A 191 -13.53 6.70 6.69
N THR A 192 -13.35 5.47 7.17
CA THR A 192 -13.29 4.27 6.33
C THR A 192 -14.65 4.02 5.66
N GLY A 193 -15.77 4.19 6.37
CA GLY A 193 -17.11 4.04 5.83
C GLY A 193 -17.40 4.95 4.63
N ARG A 194 -16.93 6.20 4.67
CA ARG A 194 -17.03 7.13 3.53
C ARG A 194 -16.25 6.64 2.32
N ILE A 195 -15.08 6.05 2.54
CA ILE A 195 -14.26 5.47 1.47
C ILE A 195 -14.96 4.26 0.85
N LEU A 196 -15.50 3.36 1.68
CA LEU A 196 -16.26 2.19 1.22
C LEU A 196 -17.49 2.60 0.40
N GLU A 197 -18.27 3.56 0.92
CA GLU A 197 -19.46 4.09 0.25
C GLU A 197 -19.12 4.70 -1.12
N ALA A 198 -18.06 5.52 -1.19
CA ALA A 198 -17.66 6.18 -2.43
C ALA A 198 -17.18 5.18 -3.49
N ALA A 199 -16.40 4.15 -3.10
CA ALA A 199 -15.95 3.10 -4.00
C ALA A 199 -17.12 2.22 -4.49
N SER A 200 -18.03 1.86 -3.59
CA SER A 200 -19.25 1.11 -3.92
C SER A 200 -20.13 1.86 -4.91
N ARG A 201 -20.36 3.15 -4.69
CA ARG A 201 -21.13 4.02 -5.62
C ARG A 201 -20.46 4.17 -6.98
N ALA A 202 -19.14 4.09 -7.05
CA ALA A 202 -18.39 4.08 -8.31
C ALA A 202 -18.44 2.72 -9.02
N GLY A 203 -19.06 1.71 -8.40
CA GLY A 203 -19.19 0.38 -8.96
C GLY A 203 -17.93 -0.49 -8.83
N ALA A 204 -17.05 -0.18 -7.89
CA ALA A 204 -15.91 -1.02 -7.59
C ALA A 204 -16.35 -2.34 -6.91
N GLU A 205 -15.69 -3.43 -7.27
CA GLU A 205 -15.89 -4.76 -6.71
C GLU A 205 -14.81 -5.13 -5.69
N ALA A 206 -13.66 -4.43 -5.73
CA ALA A 206 -12.56 -4.59 -4.79
C ALA A 206 -11.71 -3.31 -4.70
N PHE A 207 -10.91 -3.22 -3.64
CA PHE A 207 -9.85 -2.21 -3.56
C PHE A 207 -8.50 -2.76 -3.97
N VAL A 208 -7.66 -1.88 -4.55
CA VAL A 208 -6.21 -2.09 -4.62
C VAL A 208 -5.54 -0.99 -3.82
N VAL A 209 -4.68 -1.37 -2.86
CA VAL A 209 -4.01 -0.44 -1.95
C VAL A 209 -2.50 -0.68 -1.92
N ALA A 210 -1.73 0.38 -1.57
CA ALA A 210 -0.28 0.28 -1.39
C ALA A 210 0.17 0.49 0.07
N CYS A 211 -0.76 0.76 0.99
CA CYS A 211 -0.44 1.09 2.38
C CYS A 211 -1.00 0.03 3.34
N PRO A 212 -0.16 -0.62 4.19
CA PRO A 212 -0.64 -1.62 5.14
C PRO A 212 -1.59 -1.07 6.21
N MET A 213 -1.45 0.21 6.59
CA MET A 213 -2.39 0.83 7.51
C MET A 213 -3.75 1.10 6.87
N CYS A 214 -3.75 1.47 5.59
CA CYS A 214 -4.99 1.63 4.84
C CYS A 214 -5.69 0.30 4.63
N HIS A 215 -4.93 -0.74 4.28
CA HIS A 215 -5.43 -2.10 4.18
C HIS A 215 -6.09 -2.53 5.49
N ALA A 216 -5.37 -2.42 6.62
CA ALA A 216 -5.89 -2.82 7.91
C ALA A 216 -7.23 -2.13 8.26
N ASN A 217 -7.38 -0.84 7.96
CA ASN A 217 -8.64 -0.14 8.24
C ASN A 217 -9.77 -0.55 7.28
N LEU A 218 -9.47 -0.75 5.99
CA LEU A 218 -10.46 -1.15 5.00
C LEU A 218 -10.87 -2.62 5.11
N ASP A 219 -9.97 -3.49 5.59
CA ASP A 219 -10.19 -4.92 5.73
C ASP A 219 -10.70 -5.29 7.14
N MET A 220 -9.87 -5.11 8.19
CA MET A 220 -10.21 -5.52 9.56
C MET A 220 -11.40 -4.78 10.15
N ARG A 221 -11.59 -3.51 9.80
CA ARG A 221 -12.67 -2.67 10.35
C ARG A 221 -13.83 -2.48 9.40
N GLN A 222 -13.85 -3.25 8.32
CA GLN A 222 -14.86 -3.07 7.26
C GLN A 222 -16.29 -3.19 7.81
N GLY A 223 -16.57 -4.16 8.67
CA GLY A 223 -17.92 -4.35 9.24
C GLY A 223 -18.40 -3.13 10.04
N GLU A 224 -17.55 -2.58 10.93
CA GLU A 224 -17.86 -1.36 11.70
C GLU A 224 -18.04 -0.15 10.76
N ALA A 225 -17.20 -0.03 9.75
CA ALA A 225 -17.20 1.06 8.79
C ALA A 225 -18.42 1.01 7.86
N ALA A 226 -18.78 -0.19 7.39
CA ALA A 226 -19.96 -0.40 6.56
C ALA A 226 -21.26 -0.08 7.31
N ALA A 227 -21.33 -0.49 8.60
CA ALA A 227 -22.46 -0.16 9.46
C ALA A 227 -22.61 1.37 9.67
N ASP A 228 -21.51 2.08 9.95
CA ASP A 228 -21.50 3.56 10.09
C ASP A 228 -21.96 4.26 8.80
N ALA A 229 -21.59 3.71 7.63
CA ALA A 229 -21.97 4.23 6.32
C ALA A 229 -23.37 3.78 5.84
N GLY A 230 -24.07 2.90 6.58
CA GLY A 230 -25.37 2.38 6.19
C GLY A 230 -25.36 1.45 4.98
N LEU A 231 -24.24 0.77 4.72
CA LEU A 231 -24.09 -0.16 3.59
C LEU A 231 -24.69 -1.56 3.85
N GLY A 232 -25.15 -1.83 5.07
CA GLY A 232 -25.72 -3.12 5.47
C GLY A 232 -24.69 -4.06 6.10
N GLU A 233 -25.20 -5.05 6.85
CA GLU A 233 -24.35 -5.98 7.63
C GLU A 233 -23.60 -6.99 6.75
N GLU A 234 -24.12 -7.29 5.57
CA GLU A 234 -23.52 -8.24 4.61
C GLU A 234 -22.53 -7.58 3.63
N PHE A 235 -22.31 -6.26 3.76
CA PHE A 235 -21.42 -5.57 2.88
C PHE A 235 -19.99 -6.10 3.03
N GLN A 236 -19.44 -6.60 1.94
CA GLN A 236 -18.05 -7.03 1.83
C GLN A 236 -17.45 -6.54 0.52
N MET A 237 -16.30 -5.89 0.61
CA MET A 237 -15.51 -5.46 -0.55
C MET A 237 -14.06 -5.85 -0.29
N PRO A 238 -13.53 -6.89 -0.96
CA PRO A 238 -12.16 -7.36 -0.76
C PRO A 238 -11.13 -6.26 -0.99
N VAL A 239 -10.04 -6.30 -0.24
CA VAL A 239 -8.96 -5.33 -0.30
C VAL A 239 -7.66 -6.05 -0.63
N LEU A 240 -7.10 -5.83 -1.82
CA LEU A 240 -5.83 -6.39 -2.23
C LEU A 240 -4.70 -5.37 -2.08
N TYR A 241 -3.53 -5.81 -1.63
CA TYR A 241 -2.32 -5.04 -1.88
C TYR A 241 -1.97 -5.05 -3.37
N LEU A 242 -1.40 -3.96 -3.87
CA LEU A 242 -0.87 -3.89 -5.24
C LEU A 242 0.13 -5.03 -5.53
N ALA A 243 0.93 -5.42 -4.53
CA ALA A 243 1.85 -6.56 -4.64
C ALA A 243 1.10 -7.89 -4.84
N GLN A 244 -0.06 -8.08 -4.20
CA GLN A 244 -0.88 -9.28 -4.37
C GLN A 244 -1.51 -9.33 -5.78
N ALA A 245 -2.05 -8.20 -6.26
CA ALA A 245 -2.58 -8.11 -7.62
C ALA A 245 -1.49 -8.41 -8.67
N LEU A 246 -0.28 -7.86 -8.49
CA LEU A 246 0.88 -8.16 -9.34
C LEU A 246 1.25 -9.66 -9.26
N GLY A 247 1.33 -10.22 -8.07
CA GLY A 247 1.68 -11.64 -7.88
C GLY A 247 0.67 -12.58 -8.55
N LEU A 248 -0.63 -12.32 -8.42
CA LEU A 248 -1.68 -13.06 -9.11
C LEU A 248 -1.53 -12.97 -10.64
N ALA A 249 -1.25 -11.78 -11.17
CA ALA A 249 -1.00 -11.58 -12.60
C ALA A 249 0.27 -12.32 -13.09
N LEU A 250 1.24 -12.54 -12.21
CA LEU A 250 2.44 -13.32 -12.49
C LEU A 250 2.25 -14.83 -12.30
N GLY A 251 1.04 -15.26 -11.91
CA GLY A 251 0.68 -16.68 -11.73
C GLY A 251 1.12 -17.27 -10.39
N LEU A 252 1.37 -16.43 -9.38
CA LEU A 252 1.67 -16.92 -8.04
C LEU A 252 0.40 -17.44 -7.35
N GLU A 253 0.56 -18.52 -6.61
CA GLU A 253 -0.52 -19.13 -5.84
C GLU A 253 -0.91 -18.27 -4.62
N PRO A 254 -2.20 -18.26 -4.23
CA PRO A 254 -2.71 -17.44 -3.13
C PRO A 254 -1.94 -17.58 -1.80
N PRO A 255 -1.47 -18.77 -1.38
CA PRO A 255 -0.67 -18.90 -0.15
C PRO A 255 0.66 -18.14 -0.20
N ALA A 256 1.32 -18.06 -1.36
CA ALA A 256 2.57 -17.30 -1.53
C ALA A 256 2.35 -15.78 -1.41
N LEU A 257 1.11 -15.33 -1.56
CA LEU A 257 0.68 -13.94 -1.45
C LEU A 257 -0.01 -13.62 -0.12
N SER A 258 -0.08 -14.60 0.80
CA SER A 258 -0.74 -14.47 2.11
C SER A 258 -2.20 -14.01 2.04
N LEU A 259 -2.93 -14.34 0.95
CA LEU A 259 -4.32 -13.91 0.74
C LEU A 259 -5.29 -14.49 1.78
N GLY A 260 -5.00 -15.66 2.35
CA GLY A 260 -5.80 -16.26 3.40
C GLY A 260 -5.74 -15.57 4.78
N THR A 261 -5.00 -14.46 4.91
CA THR A 261 -4.88 -13.70 6.17
C THR A 261 -5.79 -12.48 6.23
N HIS A 262 -6.55 -12.21 5.17
CA HIS A 262 -7.49 -11.10 5.12
C HIS A 262 -8.71 -11.36 6.00
N PHE A 263 -9.29 -10.31 6.58
CA PHE A 263 -10.52 -10.40 7.38
C PHE A 263 -11.75 -10.45 6.50
N VAL A 264 -11.76 -9.74 5.39
CA VAL A 264 -12.77 -9.86 4.34
C VAL A 264 -12.37 -11.02 3.44
N ASP A 265 -13.27 -11.97 3.24
CA ASP A 265 -12.97 -13.15 2.43
C ASP A 265 -12.62 -12.76 0.98
N THR A 266 -11.50 -13.26 0.52
CA THR A 266 -10.98 -13.03 -0.83
C THR A 266 -11.12 -14.25 -1.74
N THR A 267 -11.70 -15.34 -1.27
CA THR A 267 -11.71 -16.63 -1.96
C THR A 267 -12.37 -16.55 -3.34
N ASP A 268 -13.58 -16.00 -3.42
CA ASP A 268 -14.31 -15.85 -4.68
C ASP A 268 -13.64 -14.84 -5.63
N LEU A 269 -13.09 -13.76 -5.08
CA LEU A 269 -12.33 -12.79 -5.86
C LEU A 269 -11.10 -13.43 -6.50
N VAL A 270 -10.33 -14.19 -5.71
CA VAL A 270 -9.12 -14.88 -6.17
C VAL A 270 -9.47 -15.94 -7.21
N ALA A 271 -10.52 -16.73 -7.01
CA ALA A 271 -10.98 -17.70 -7.98
C ALA A 271 -11.32 -17.04 -9.34
N ARG A 272 -12.03 -15.91 -9.32
CA ARG A 272 -12.30 -15.11 -10.52
C ARG A 272 -11.00 -14.60 -11.18
N LEU A 273 -10.07 -14.08 -10.39
CA LEU A 273 -8.80 -13.56 -10.90
C LEU A 273 -7.91 -14.65 -11.50
N GLN A 274 -8.06 -15.91 -11.05
CA GLN A 274 -7.37 -17.08 -11.61
C GLN A 274 -8.14 -17.75 -12.77
N GLY A 275 -9.28 -17.20 -13.19
CA GLY A 275 -10.13 -17.78 -14.24
C GLY A 275 -10.87 -19.04 -13.83
N GLN A 276 -11.04 -19.28 -12.53
CA GLN A 276 -11.80 -20.40 -11.95
C GLN A 276 -13.24 -19.97 -11.67
N GLN A 277 -14.17 -20.93 -11.60
CA GLN A 277 -15.53 -20.63 -11.17
C GLN A 277 -15.54 -20.30 -9.66
N PRO A 278 -16.37 -19.32 -9.22
CA PRO A 278 -16.54 -19.02 -7.81
C PRO A 278 -16.96 -20.26 -7.00
N VAL A 279 -16.41 -20.42 -5.81
CA VAL A 279 -16.68 -21.58 -4.93
C VAL A 279 -18.18 -21.70 -4.59
N ALA A 280 -18.89 -20.58 -4.46
CA ALA A 280 -20.33 -20.55 -4.22
C ALA A 280 -21.16 -21.17 -5.36
N ALA A 281 -20.72 -21.00 -6.63
CA ALA A 281 -21.40 -21.62 -7.77
C ALA A 281 -21.17 -23.14 -7.84
N ALA A 282 -19.97 -23.60 -7.46
CA ALA A 282 -19.66 -25.03 -7.40
C ALA A 282 -20.45 -25.80 -6.34
N ALA A 283 -20.78 -25.16 -5.22
CA ALA A 283 -21.62 -25.78 -4.17
C ALA A 283 -23.08 -25.97 -4.62
N SER A 284 -23.63 -25.04 -5.42
CA SER A 284 -25.00 -25.10 -5.93
C SER A 284 -25.20 -26.15 -7.04
N GLU A 285 -24.15 -26.46 -7.81
CA GLU A 285 -24.21 -27.51 -8.84
C GLU A 285 -24.20 -28.91 -8.19
N ILE A 286 -23.48 -29.11 -7.09
CA ILE A 286 -23.45 -30.39 -6.35
C ILE A 286 -24.81 -30.68 -5.65
N GLU A 287 -25.57 -29.67 -5.24
CA GLU A 287 -26.89 -29.85 -4.65
C GLU A 287 -28.00 -30.13 -5.69
N GLN A 288 -27.80 -29.77 -6.97
CA GLN A 288 -28.76 -30.03 -8.03
C GLN A 288 -28.60 -31.42 -8.67
N GLU A 289 -27.47 -32.11 -8.45
CA GLU A 289 -27.21 -33.47 -8.93
C GLU A 289 -27.57 -34.57 -7.89
N LYS A 290 -28.16 -34.23 -6.74
CA LYS A 290 -28.66 -35.19 -5.73
C LYS A 290 -30.17 -35.20 -5.67
#